data_85ff62a5cc411bd9e7a8f598aafb2b91
#
_entry.id   85ff62a5cc411bd9e7a8f598aafb2b91
#
_cell.length_a   1.000
_cell.length_b   1.000
_cell.length_c   1.000
_cell.angle_alpha   90.00
_cell.angle_beta   90.00
_cell.angle_gamma   90.00
#
_symmetry.space_group_name_H-M   'P 1'
#
loop_
_entity.id
_entity.type
_entity.pdbx_description
1 polymer ?
#
loop_
_entity_poly.entity_id
_entity_poly.type
_entity_poly.pdbx_seq_one_letter_code
_entity_poly.pdbx_strand_id
1 'polypeptide(L)'
;MEAPMLGDRLRELRTQHGYTLRQLATAADVSSALLSQIENGATDPSLSTLRKLARVFDTSIAMLFSEPDAPAVYVSRPGSRSRLAAPPGQISYDRLTPGRGDLEVLQADLAPGDASSAQPWAHPSTECAIVLAGTVTAEIAGTTYELATGESVTFDSRMPHRYLNTSTEPARLVIAVTPPTP
;
A
#
# COMPACT_ATOMS: atom_id res chain seq x y z
N MET A 1 -13.09 15.79 10.67
CA MET A 1 -13.24 15.92 9.20
C MET A 1 -13.77 14.59 8.74
N GLU A 2 -15.02 14.53 8.26
CA GLU A 2 -15.61 13.29 7.74
C GLU A 2 -14.84 12.86 6.49
N ALA A 3 -14.56 11.59 6.38
CA ALA A 3 -13.94 11.04 5.17
C ALA A 3 -14.86 11.33 3.96
N PRO A 4 -14.31 11.72 2.81
CA PRO A 4 -15.11 11.96 1.61
C PRO A 4 -15.91 10.71 1.29
N MET A 5 -17.21 10.88 1.11
CA MET A 5 -18.08 9.75 0.80
C MET A 5 -17.73 9.22 -0.58
N LEU A 6 -17.71 7.91 -0.75
CA LEU A 6 -17.47 7.23 -2.05
C LEU A 6 -18.25 7.88 -3.20
N GLY A 7 -19.47 8.38 -2.92
CA GLY A 7 -20.31 9.04 -3.90
C GLY A 7 -19.70 10.30 -4.50
N ASP A 8 -19.10 11.16 -3.68
CA ASP A 8 -18.43 12.38 -4.13
C ASP A 8 -17.23 12.04 -5.00
N ARG A 9 -16.44 11.03 -4.60
CA ARG A 9 -15.29 10.57 -5.37
C ARG A 9 -15.69 9.99 -6.73
N LEU A 10 -16.75 9.19 -6.78
CA LEU A 10 -17.26 8.65 -8.05
C LEU A 10 -17.77 9.76 -8.98
N ARG A 11 -18.48 10.76 -8.42
CA ARG A 11 -18.93 11.92 -9.20
C ARG A 11 -17.75 12.70 -9.77
N GLU A 12 -16.70 12.90 -8.97
CA GLU A 12 -15.48 13.57 -9.40
C GLU A 12 -14.79 12.79 -10.53
N LEU A 13 -14.50 11.50 -10.34
CA LEU A 13 -13.90 10.64 -11.38
C LEU A 13 -14.73 10.65 -12.67
N ARG A 14 -16.05 10.54 -12.55
CA ARG A 14 -16.95 10.59 -13.70
C ARG A 14 -16.81 11.91 -14.47
N THR A 15 -16.78 13.03 -13.77
CA THR A 15 -16.67 14.36 -14.40
C THR A 15 -15.28 14.61 -14.98
N GLN A 16 -14.22 14.19 -14.32
CA GLN A 16 -12.83 14.26 -14.81
C GLN A 16 -12.64 13.48 -16.11
N HIS A 17 -13.30 12.30 -16.23
CA HIS A 17 -13.27 11.49 -17.44
C HIS A 17 -14.33 11.93 -18.49
N GLY A 18 -15.06 13.02 -18.24
CA GLY A 18 -16.04 13.56 -19.18
C GLY A 18 -17.32 12.72 -19.35
N TYR A 19 -17.59 11.78 -18.47
CA TYR A 19 -18.78 10.93 -18.54
C TYR A 19 -20.02 11.64 -17.99
N THR A 20 -21.15 11.56 -18.72
CA THR A 20 -22.47 11.72 -18.11
C THR A 20 -22.83 10.48 -17.28
N LEU A 21 -23.81 10.61 -16.36
CA LEU A 21 -24.32 9.46 -15.58
C LEU A 21 -24.72 8.27 -16.47
N ARG A 22 -25.38 8.55 -17.60
CA ARG A 22 -25.80 7.51 -18.56
C ARG A 22 -24.62 6.84 -19.23
N GLN A 23 -23.63 7.60 -19.66
CA GLN A 23 -22.43 7.06 -20.30
C GLN A 23 -21.63 6.17 -19.35
N LEU A 24 -21.43 6.60 -18.11
CA LEU A 24 -20.77 5.78 -17.12
C LEU A 24 -21.57 4.52 -16.79
N ALA A 25 -22.90 4.64 -16.65
CA ALA A 25 -23.79 3.51 -16.40
C ALA A 25 -23.65 2.44 -17.50
N THR A 26 -23.67 2.87 -18.77
CA THR A 26 -23.48 1.98 -19.92
C THR A 26 -22.09 1.35 -19.93
N ALA A 27 -21.02 2.14 -19.72
CA ALA A 27 -19.64 1.66 -19.71
C ALA A 27 -19.37 0.65 -18.57
N ALA A 28 -19.96 0.87 -17.40
CA ALA A 28 -19.82 0.01 -16.24
C ALA A 28 -20.86 -1.14 -16.20
N ASP A 29 -21.76 -1.24 -17.17
CA ASP A 29 -22.85 -2.22 -17.17
C ASP A 29 -23.63 -2.23 -15.84
N VAL A 30 -24.13 -1.04 -15.45
CA VAL A 30 -25.00 -0.81 -14.29
C VAL A 30 -26.14 0.13 -14.66
N SER A 31 -27.16 0.26 -13.81
CA SER A 31 -28.23 1.23 -14.08
C SER A 31 -27.80 2.66 -13.70
N SER A 32 -28.26 3.65 -14.47
CA SER A 32 -28.04 5.08 -14.15
C SER A 32 -28.70 5.48 -12.81
N ALA A 33 -29.81 4.81 -12.45
CA ALA A 33 -30.46 5.01 -11.16
C ALA A 33 -29.55 4.55 -9.99
N LEU A 34 -28.93 3.38 -10.11
CA LEU A 34 -27.98 2.88 -9.11
C LEU A 34 -26.78 3.83 -8.95
N LEU A 35 -26.18 4.28 -10.07
CA LEU A 35 -25.09 5.25 -10.00
C LEU A 35 -25.49 6.56 -9.33
N SER A 36 -26.68 7.08 -9.66
CA SER A 36 -27.20 8.26 -9.01
C SER A 36 -27.39 8.09 -7.51
N GLN A 37 -27.88 6.93 -7.08
CA GLN A 37 -28.02 6.62 -5.64
C GLN A 37 -26.67 6.53 -4.93
N ILE A 38 -25.67 5.91 -5.58
CA ILE A 38 -24.31 5.80 -5.01
C ILE A 38 -23.66 7.20 -4.93
N GLU A 39 -23.71 8.01 -5.99
CA GLU A 39 -23.15 9.37 -5.99
C GLU A 39 -23.82 10.32 -5.00
N ASN A 40 -25.05 10.04 -4.58
CA ASN A 40 -25.78 10.82 -3.56
C ASN A 40 -25.71 10.17 -2.15
N GLY A 41 -24.92 9.11 -1.97
CA GLY A 41 -24.81 8.42 -0.69
C GLY A 41 -26.08 7.71 -0.21
N ALA A 42 -27.03 7.46 -1.13
CA ALA A 42 -28.30 6.82 -0.80
C ALA A 42 -28.22 5.29 -0.76
N THR A 43 -27.13 4.70 -1.29
CA THR A 43 -26.88 3.27 -1.25
C THR A 43 -25.40 2.95 -1.40
N ASP A 44 -24.94 1.87 -0.78
CA ASP A 44 -23.59 1.37 -0.95
C ASP A 44 -23.52 0.42 -2.15
N PRO A 45 -22.49 0.54 -3.02
CA PRO A 45 -22.32 -0.37 -4.13
C PRO A 45 -21.84 -1.75 -3.67
N SER A 46 -22.25 -2.80 -4.37
CA SER A 46 -21.67 -4.13 -4.19
C SER A 46 -20.22 -4.17 -4.67
N LEU A 47 -19.43 -5.14 -4.19
CA LEU A 47 -18.05 -5.36 -4.64
C LEU A 47 -17.97 -5.58 -6.17
N SER A 48 -18.98 -6.23 -6.77
CA SER A 48 -19.05 -6.40 -8.22
C SER A 48 -19.25 -5.07 -8.94
N THR A 49 -20.06 -4.17 -8.41
CA THR A 49 -20.25 -2.81 -8.92
C THR A 49 -18.95 -2.00 -8.83
N LEU A 50 -18.26 -2.06 -7.69
CA LEU A 50 -16.96 -1.41 -7.51
C LEU A 50 -15.92 -1.89 -8.52
N ARG A 51 -15.82 -3.19 -8.77
CA ARG A 51 -14.92 -3.75 -9.79
C ARG A 51 -15.23 -3.26 -11.19
N LYS A 52 -16.50 -3.14 -11.56
CA LYS A 52 -16.94 -2.61 -12.86
C LYS A 52 -16.54 -1.15 -13.01
N LEU A 53 -16.80 -0.32 -12.00
CA LEU A 53 -16.44 1.10 -11.99
C LEU A 53 -14.92 1.31 -12.03
N ALA A 54 -14.16 0.58 -11.21
CA ALA A 54 -12.71 0.64 -11.19
C ALA A 54 -12.10 0.32 -12.57
N ARG A 55 -12.66 -0.68 -13.27
CA ARG A 55 -12.25 -1.03 -14.64
C ARG A 55 -12.52 0.09 -15.64
N VAL A 56 -13.67 0.77 -15.57
CA VAL A 56 -14.00 1.89 -16.48
C VAL A 56 -13.06 3.07 -16.30
N PHE A 57 -12.64 3.33 -15.06
CA PHE A 57 -11.71 4.41 -14.73
C PHE A 57 -10.23 4.00 -14.81
N ASP A 58 -9.95 2.76 -15.24
CA ASP A 58 -8.59 2.19 -15.27
C ASP A 58 -7.84 2.40 -13.95
N THR A 59 -8.50 2.06 -12.84
CA THR A 59 -8.00 2.28 -11.48
C THR A 59 -8.28 1.09 -10.57
N SER A 60 -7.73 1.08 -9.35
CA SER A 60 -8.04 0.07 -8.35
C SER A 60 -9.30 0.44 -7.55
N ILE A 61 -9.93 -0.57 -6.92
CA ILE A 61 -11.06 -0.33 -6.01
C ILE A 61 -10.65 0.61 -4.88
N ALA A 62 -9.43 0.46 -4.34
CA ALA A 62 -8.92 1.31 -3.28
C ALA A 62 -8.89 2.79 -3.68
N MET A 63 -8.57 3.09 -4.94
CA MET A 63 -8.55 4.45 -5.48
C MET A 63 -9.94 5.08 -5.61
N LEU A 64 -11.01 4.30 -5.66
CA LEU A 64 -12.38 4.82 -5.62
C LEU A 64 -12.74 5.44 -4.25
N PHE A 65 -11.98 5.09 -3.21
CA PHE A 65 -12.14 5.61 -1.83
C PHE A 65 -11.07 6.64 -1.45
N SER A 66 -10.19 7.03 -2.38
CA SER A 66 -9.15 8.03 -2.10
C SER A 66 -9.73 9.43 -2.07
N GLU A 67 -9.20 10.27 -1.19
CA GLU A 67 -9.57 11.68 -1.12
C GLU A 67 -9.20 12.42 -2.43
N PRO A 68 -10.09 13.30 -2.94
CA PRO A 68 -9.87 14.08 -4.16
C PRO A 68 -8.62 14.96 -4.11
N ASP A 69 -8.30 15.51 -2.95
CA ASP A 69 -7.21 16.47 -2.71
C ASP A 69 -5.87 15.81 -2.36
N ALA A 70 -5.71 14.52 -2.67
CA ALA A 70 -4.42 13.90 -2.51
C ALA A 70 -3.40 14.59 -3.42
N PRO A 71 -2.34 15.23 -2.89
CA PRO A 71 -1.37 15.91 -3.71
C PRO A 71 -0.77 14.93 -4.73
N ALA A 72 -0.72 15.35 -6.01
CA ALA A 72 -0.09 14.56 -7.06
C ALA A 72 1.39 14.27 -6.77
N VAL A 73 2.00 15.04 -5.87
CA VAL A 73 3.37 14.89 -5.38
C VAL A 73 3.36 14.82 -3.87
N TYR A 74 3.89 13.74 -3.31
CA TYR A 74 4.10 13.56 -1.87
C TYR A 74 5.59 13.59 -1.56
N VAL A 75 6.00 14.53 -0.69
CA VAL A 75 7.38 14.64 -0.23
C VAL A 75 7.47 14.18 1.22
N SER A 76 8.07 13.02 1.44
CA SER A 76 8.36 12.49 2.77
C SER A 76 9.60 13.16 3.36
N ARG A 77 9.52 13.67 4.58
CA ARG A 77 10.67 14.26 5.29
C ARG A 77 10.92 13.54 6.60
N PRO A 78 12.18 13.29 7.00
CA PRO A 78 12.50 12.80 8.33
C PRO A 78 11.83 13.66 9.41
N GLY A 79 11.31 13.03 10.46
CA GLY A 79 10.63 13.72 11.58
C GLY A 79 9.15 14.02 11.36
N SER A 80 8.63 13.94 10.12
CA SER A 80 7.19 14.10 9.82
C SER A 80 6.53 12.81 9.27
N ARG A 81 7.24 11.70 9.30
CA ARG A 81 6.76 10.41 8.81
C ARG A 81 5.81 9.75 9.79
N SER A 82 4.80 9.07 9.26
CA SER A 82 3.97 8.19 10.09
C SER A 82 4.80 6.97 10.50
N ARG A 83 4.84 6.71 11.82
CA ARG A 83 5.55 5.56 12.36
C ARG A 83 4.58 4.40 12.59
N LEU A 84 4.89 3.27 12.01
CA LEU A 84 4.21 2.00 12.27
C LEU A 84 4.97 1.34 13.43
N ALA A 85 4.37 1.39 14.63
CA ALA A 85 4.94 0.78 15.81
C ALA A 85 4.80 -0.74 15.74
N ALA A 86 5.86 -1.45 16.10
CA ALA A 86 5.84 -2.89 16.26
C ALA A 86 5.77 -3.28 17.77
N PRO A 87 5.34 -4.50 18.09
CA PRO A 87 5.45 -5.05 19.43
C PRO A 87 6.90 -5.02 19.93
N PRO A 88 7.13 -5.02 21.27
CA PRO A 88 8.47 -5.09 21.84
C PRO A 88 9.30 -6.24 21.25
N GLY A 89 10.54 -5.97 20.88
CA GLY A 89 11.45 -6.94 20.25
C GLY A 89 11.31 -7.08 18.74
N GLN A 90 10.46 -6.24 18.12
CA GLN A 90 10.34 -6.13 16.67
C GLN A 90 10.66 -4.72 16.20
N ILE A 91 11.05 -4.59 14.93
CA ILE A 91 11.40 -3.29 14.33
C ILE A 91 10.16 -2.43 14.08
N SER A 92 10.32 -1.13 14.25
CA SER A 92 9.32 -0.14 13.84
C SER A 92 9.67 0.40 12.46
N TYR A 93 8.65 0.80 11.69
CA TYR A 93 8.84 1.34 10.36
C TYR A 93 8.42 2.81 10.28
N ASP A 94 9.18 3.61 9.57
CA ASP A 94 8.79 4.93 9.11
C ASP A 94 8.21 4.80 7.70
N ARG A 95 6.94 5.19 7.50
CA ARG A 95 6.29 5.16 6.19
C ARG A 95 6.80 6.30 5.33
N LEU A 96 7.30 6.00 4.13
CA LEU A 96 7.82 6.97 3.17
C LEU A 96 6.76 7.40 2.14
N THR A 97 5.71 6.61 1.96
CA THR A 97 4.57 6.89 1.07
C THR A 97 3.39 7.47 1.84
N PRO A 98 2.38 8.06 1.18
CA PRO A 98 1.24 8.69 1.86
C PRO A 98 0.28 7.70 2.55
N GLY A 99 0.56 6.38 2.53
CA GLY A 99 -0.31 5.36 3.14
C GLY A 99 -1.58 5.06 2.34
N ARG A 100 -1.54 5.37 1.05
CA ARG A 100 -2.61 5.12 0.08
C ARG A 100 -2.01 4.84 -1.30
N GLY A 101 -2.81 4.27 -2.20
CA GLY A 101 -2.36 3.87 -3.53
C GLY A 101 -1.82 2.44 -3.55
N ASP A 102 -1.17 2.07 -4.64
CA ASP A 102 -0.77 0.69 -4.91
C ASP A 102 0.68 0.38 -4.49
N LEU A 103 1.37 1.37 -3.93
CA LEU A 103 2.75 1.24 -3.46
C LEU A 103 2.87 1.70 -2.01
N GLU A 104 3.40 0.86 -1.14
CA GLU A 104 3.88 1.21 0.18
C GLU A 104 5.40 1.13 0.21
N VAL A 105 6.04 2.16 0.75
CA VAL A 105 7.49 2.16 1.00
C VAL A 105 7.73 2.47 2.46
N LEU A 106 8.45 1.56 3.11
CA LEU A 106 8.76 1.59 4.53
C LEU A 106 10.28 1.65 4.72
N GLN A 107 10.73 2.42 5.70
CA GLN A 107 12.12 2.40 6.17
C GLN A 107 12.17 1.87 7.58
N ALA A 108 13.14 1.02 7.87
CA ALA A 108 13.41 0.51 9.21
C ALA A 108 14.88 0.68 9.58
N ASP A 109 15.13 1.01 10.84
CA ASP A 109 16.44 0.89 11.49
C ASP A 109 16.42 -0.36 12.38
N LEU A 110 17.41 -1.23 12.22
CA LEU A 110 17.55 -2.49 12.93
C LEU A 110 18.79 -2.43 13.83
N ALA A 111 18.59 -2.48 15.15
CA ALA A 111 19.70 -2.71 16.06
C ALA A 111 20.20 -4.17 15.95
N PRO A 112 21.42 -4.47 16.43
CA PRO A 112 21.88 -5.85 16.54
C PRO A 112 20.87 -6.74 17.28
N GLY A 113 20.49 -7.86 16.68
CA GLY A 113 19.51 -8.81 17.22
C GLY A 113 18.04 -8.50 16.89
N ASP A 114 17.73 -7.36 16.29
CA ASP A 114 16.36 -7.04 15.88
C ASP A 114 15.86 -7.91 14.74
N ALA A 115 14.55 -8.14 14.73
CA ALA A 115 13.84 -8.85 13.66
C ALA A 115 12.55 -8.12 13.26
N SER A 116 12.16 -8.23 11.98
CA SER A 116 10.91 -7.65 11.48
C SER A 116 9.66 -8.33 12.07
N SER A 117 9.80 -9.59 12.43
CA SER A 117 8.76 -10.39 13.10
C SER A 117 9.38 -11.54 13.87
N ALA A 118 8.70 -12.03 14.90
CA ALA A 118 9.17 -13.18 15.70
C ALA A 118 9.21 -14.47 14.87
N GLN A 119 8.28 -14.64 13.93
CA GLN A 119 8.19 -15.77 13.01
C GLN A 119 8.02 -15.26 11.58
N PRO A 120 8.54 -15.96 10.56
CA PRO A 120 8.25 -15.62 9.17
C PRO A 120 6.74 -15.60 8.90
N TRP A 121 6.26 -14.61 8.18
CA TRP A 121 4.86 -14.46 7.78
C TRP A 121 4.74 -14.22 6.28
N ALA A 122 3.54 -14.34 5.72
CA ALA A 122 3.30 -14.25 4.29
C ALA A 122 2.08 -13.39 3.99
N HIS A 123 2.12 -12.66 2.87
CA HIS A 123 1.02 -11.81 2.40
C HIS A 123 0.99 -11.73 0.86
N PRO A 124 -0.16 -11.39 0.26
CA PRO A 124 -0.31 -11.44 -1.20
C PRO A 124 0.22 -10.15 -1.88
N SER A 125 1.54 -9.98 -1.90
CA SER A 125 2.21 -8.81 -2.50
C SER A 125 3.49 -9.23 -3.20
N THR A 126 4.07 -8.31 -3.97
CA THR A 126 5.48 -8.35 -4.37
C THR A 126 6.24 -7.40 -3.48
N GLU A 127 7.37 -7.84 -2.96
CA GLU A 127 8.22 -7.06 -2.08
C GLU A 127 9.62 -6.92 -2.66
N CYS A 128 10.17 -5.70 -2.56
CA CYS A 128 11.57 -5.41 -2.87
C CYS A 128 12.20 -4.71 -1.67
N ALA A 129 13.23 -5.31 -1.10
CA ALA A 129 13.99 -4.74 0.01
C ALA A 129 15.39 -4.37 -0.43
N ILE A 130 15.89 -3.19 -0.02
CA ILE A 130 17.26 -2.73 -0.25
C ILE A 130 17.91 -2.31 1.06
N VAL A 131 19.14 -2.73 1.28
CA VAL A 131 19.95 -2.35 2.45
C VAL A 131 20.64 -1.02 2.17
N LEU A 132 20.36 0.00 3.01
CA LEU A 132 20.97 1.33 2.90
C LEU A 132 22.21 1.48 3.77
N ALA A 133 22.32 0.71 4.86
CA ALA A 133 23.48 0.70 5.74
C ALA A 133 23.56 -0.62 6.51
N GLY A 134 24.76 -1.06 6.81
CA GLY A 134 25.02 -2.31 7.53
C GLY A 134 24.76 -3.56 6.70
N THR A 135 24.40 -4.65 7.36
CA THR A 135 24.07 -5.94 6.77
C THR A 135 22.75 -6.44 7.32
N VAL A 136 21.90 -6.98 6.47
CA VAL A 136 20.58 -7.55 6.86
C VAL A 136 20.48 -8.97 6.34
N THR A 137 20.02 -9.90 7.16
CA THR A 137 19.66 -11.26 6.75
C THR A 137 18.18 -11.31 6.38
N ALA A 138 17.86 -11.61 5.12
CA ALA A 138 16.52 -11.93 4.67
C ALA A 138 16.30 -13.43 4.77
N GLU A 139 15.33 -13.88 5.57
CA GLU A 139 14.87 -15.27 5.60
C GLU A 139 13.60 -15.37 4.75
N ILE A 140 13.66 -16.14 3.64
CA ILE A 140 12.58 -16.29 2.66
C ILE A 140 12.38 -17.78 2.37
N ALA A 141 11.19 -18.28 2.63
CA ALA A 141 10.84 -19.70 2.44
C ALA A 141 11.85 -20.67 3.08
N GLY A 142 12.39 -20.32 4.25
CA GLY A 142 13.38 -21.12 4.98
C GLY A 142 14.82 -21.01 4.45
N THR A 143 15.06 -20.21 3.40
CA THR A 143 16.41 -19.91 2.91
C THR A 143 16.85 -18.55 3.42
N THR A 144 18.11 -18.42 3.83
CA THR A 144 18.69 -17.17 4.29
C THR A 144 19.55 -16.52 3.21
N TYR A 145 19.37 -15.22 3.04
CA TYR A 145 20.15 -14.36 2.15
C TYR A 145 20.77 -13.24 2.96
N GLU A 146 22.09 -13.18 2.99
CA GLU A 146 22.81 -12.06 3.60
C GLU A 146 22.95 -10.93 2.59
N LEU A 147 22.48 -9.76 2.92
CA LEU A 147 22.45 -8.59 2.06
C LEU A 147 23.31 -7.49 2.68
N ALA A 148 24.35 -7.08 1.98
CA ALA A 148 25.20 -5.95 2.35
C ALA A 148 24.61 -4.62 1.85
N THR A 149 25.18 -3.50 2.30
CA THR A 149 24.80 -2.16 1.84
C THR A 149 24.83 -2.05 0.33
N GLY A 150 23.71 -1.59 -0.26
CA GLY A 150 23.49 -1.44 -1.70
C GLY A 150 22.89 -2.68 -2.37
N GLU A 151 22.85 -3.83 -1.68
CA GLU A 151 22.22 -5.02 -2.22
C GLU A 151 20.71 -5.03 -1.96
N SER A 152 19.97 -5.74 -2.82
CA SER A 152 18.53 -5.85 -2.74
C SER A 152 18.04 -7.26 -3.04
N VAL A 153 16.88 -7.60 -2.53
CA VAL A 153 16.15 -8.82 -2.83
C VAL A 153 14.72 -8.47 -3.26
N THR A 154 14.22 -9.17 -4.27
CA THR A 154 12.82 -9.05 -4.72
C THR A 154 12.20 -10.43 -4.78
N PHE A 155 10.99 -10.59 -4.23
CA PHE A 155 10.32 -11.89 -4.18
C PHE A 155 8.80 -11.74 -4.09
N ASP A 156 8.08 -12.84 -4.31
CA ASP A 156 6.64 -12.96 -4.04
C ASP A 156 6.44 -13.17 -2.53
N SER A 157 5.84 -12.19 -1.86
CA SER A 157 5.64 -12.18 -0.40
C SER A 157 4.62 -13.21 0.10
N ARG A 158 4.01 -14.02 -0.80
CA ARG A 158 3.31 -15.25 -0.40
C ARG A 158 4.26 -16.30 0.16
N MET A 159 5.55 -16.18 -0.10
CA MET A 159 6.58 -16.95 0.58
C MET A 159 6.76 -16.42 2.00
N PRO A 160 6.69 -17.27 3.06
CA PRO A 160 6.95 -16.83 4.43
C PRO A 160 8.33 -16.20 4.53
N HIS A 161 8.40 -14.99 5.09
CA HIS A 161 9.63 -14.21 5.13
C HIS A 161 9.74 -13.34 6.37
N ARG A 162 10.95 -12.92 6.69
CA ARG A 162 11.30 -11.89 7.69
C ARG A 162 12.70 -11.36 7.42
N TYR A 163 13.01 -10.21 8.05
CA TYR A 163 14.33 -9.58 8.03
C TYR A 163 14.92 -9.59 9.45
N LEU A 164 16.21 -9.85 9.55
CA LEU A 164 16.94 -9.92 10.81
C LEU A 164 18.25 -9.13 10.68
N ASN A 165 18.66 -8.49 11.75
CA ASN A 165 20.02 -8.00 11.90
C ASN A 165 20.80 -8.99 12.78
N THR A 166 21.51 -9.90 12.15
CA THR A 166 22.37 -10.90 12.83
C THR A 166 23.79 -10.39 13.05
N SER A 167 24.11 -9.16 12.61
CA SER A 167 25.41 -8.53 12.78
C SER A 167 25.56 -7.84 14.15
N THR A 168 26.74 -7.30 14.42
CA THR A 168 27.03 -6.51 15.64
C THR A 168 26.83 -5.01 15.46
N GLU A 169 26.54 -4.56 14.24
CA GLU A 169 26.38 -3.15 13.88
C GLU A 169 24.93 -2.85 13.50
N PRO A 170 24.45 -1.63 13.72
CA PRO A 170 23.12 -1.22 13.25
C PRO A 170 23.00 -1.31 11.73
N ALA A 171 21.81 -1.69 11.26
CA ALA A 171 21.50 -1.75 9.85
C ALA A 171 20.27 -0.88 9.52
N ARG A 172 20.16 -0.45 8.25
CA ARG A 172 19.02 0.27 7.70
C ARG A 172 18.51 -0.39 6.45
N LEU A 173 17.20 -0.62 6.40
CA LEU A 173 16.50 -1.28 5.32
C LEU A 173 15.39 -0.40 4.79
N VAL A 174 15.18 -0.39 3.47
CA VAL A 174 13.97 0.15 2.84
C VAL A 174 13.27 -1.00 2.13
N ILE A 175 11.96 -1.08 2.32
CA ILE A 175 11.10 -2.10 1.75
C ILE A 175 10.03 -1.41 0.91
N ALA A 176 9.86 -1.83 -0.34
CA ALA A 176 8.77 -1.44 -1.22
C ALA A 176 7.83 -2.63 -1.42
N VAL A 177 6.54 -2.43 -1.17
CA VAL A 177 5.50 -3.47 -1.20
C VAL A 177 4.37 -3.05 -2.14
N THR A 178 3.97 -3.92 -3.06
CA THR A 178 2.86 -3.70 -3.98
C THR A 178 2.06 -4.98 -4.23
N PRO A 179 0.72 -4.98 -4.10
CA PRO A 179 -0.05 -3.95 -3.41
C PRO A 179 0.31 -3.89 -1.92
N PRO A 180 0.02 -2.77 -1.23
CA PRO A 180 0.19 -2.66 0.21
C PRO A 180 -0.55 -3.76 0.96
N THR A 181 0.04 -4.23 2.04
CA THR A 181 -0.63 -5.17 2.95
C THR A 181 -1.67 -4.45 3.80
N PRO A 182 -2.83 -5.10 4.05
CA PRO A 182 -3.84 -4.55 4.94
C PRO A 182 -3.36 -4.41 6.37
#